data_f342e96af622ef94bfd62db3a077d320
#
_entry.id   f342e96af622ef94bfd62db3a077d320
#
_cell.length_a   1.000
_cell.length_b   1.000
_cell.length_c   1.000
_cell.angle_alpha   90.00
_cell.angle_beta   90.00
_cell.angle_gamma   90.00
#
_symmetry.space_group_name_H-M   'P 1'
#
loop_
_entity.id
_entity.type
_entity.pdbx_description
1 polymer ?
#
loop_
_entity_poly.entity_id
_entity_poly.type
_entity_poly.pdbx_seq_one_letter_code
_entity_poly.pdbx_strand_id
1 'polypeptide(L)'
;MPEKIRRVRRKRRSRSLPGVETFSDFRPHLSPARLGMFVAGAILALLLIVFVGTYGSKAYSRWSESRLLKRASVALEQRDFTAANRLAKRVLEHDRDSLPAFQILAEATEKQNSEETVSWRAQIARLQPDSIDSQLNLASAALRFGQIDLARKTLERVAPRAQDLAAFHVVAGWLARAEGNFAEQEQQFSIAVSKDPKNDLYKFNLAAIQIHSSQPEKSAQARAILERLTQNAEFRAGALRALLNDAVDRKDLESADRFAQQLQMSSEVSFSDYLLCLNFYRKLDAKKFDTVLEKVKPVAARSPRDLGMLMDWMDGNGLSADVIKWMDKLPASVTSKPPAAIAIAAAFAEQKSWSRLRRWTRSESWGDDDYLRLAYQGFASRQSRQSSADAEFDTLWRAALHGAAAQPEHEVRLARLASKWNLPIESEELWSRLSKNPPSRREALDALYKLYRGGNDAKKLYDVLQRLHDASPNEIGITSNLARLGLNIEQNTKQA
;
A
#
# COMPACT_ATOMS: atom_id res chain seq x y z
N MET A 1 -9.38 -53.73 -58.12
CA MET A 1 -8.65 -54.39 -59.24
C MET A 1 -7.17 -54.08 -59.05
N PRO A 2 -6.32 -55.10 -59.06
CA PRO A 2 -4.93 -54.95 -58.71
C PRO A 2 -4.07 -55.02 -59.97
N GLU A 3 -2.99 -54.30 -60.03
CA GLU A 3 -2.01 -54.45 -61.09
C GLU A 3 -0.63 -54.84 -60.52
N LYS A 4 -0.17 -55.93 -61.02
CA LYS A 4 1.08 -56.60 -60.69
C LYS A 4 2.29 -55.86 -61.29
N ILE A 5 3.37 -55.71 -60.52
CA ILE A 5 4.67 -55.37 -61.07
C ILE A 5 5.66 -56.48 -60.80
N ARG A 6 6.24 -56.91 -61.90
CA ARG A 6 7.16 -58.01 -62.08
C ARG A 6 8.52 -57.85 -61.36
N ARG A 7 8.94 -58.92 -60.70
CA ARG A 7 10.33 -59.14 -60.29
C ARG A 7 11.23 -59.40 -61.49
N VAL A 8 12.26 -58.60 -61.62
CA VAL A 8 13.38 -58.91 -62.49
C VAL A 8 14.58 -59.38 -61.66
N ARG A 9 14.89 -60.65 -61.76
CA ARG A 9 16.14 -61.30 -61.28
C ARG A 9 17.32 -60.82 -62.10
N ARG A 10 18.31 -60.11 -61.53
CA ARG A 10 19.65 -59.94 -62.14
C ARG A 10 20.67 -60.80 -61.42
N LYS A 11 21.35 -61.63 -62.23
CA LYS A 11 22.40 -62.54 -61.85
C LYS A 11 23.59 -61.82 -61.22
N ARG A 12 24.07 -62.35 -60.10
CA ARG A 12 25.39 -62.06 -59.55
C ARG A 12 26.48 -62.55 -60.46
N ARG A 13 27.32 -61.66 -60.89
CA ARG A 13 28.68 -62.00 -61.38
C ARG A 13 29.65 -61.68 -60.27
N SER A 14 30.29 -62.71 -59.72
CA SER A 14 31.45 -62.67 -58.85
C SER A 14 32.64 -62.04 -59.58
N ARG A 15 33.10 -60.89 -59.10
CA ARG A 15 34.42 -60.36 -59.49
C ARG A 15 35.27 -60.42 -58.24
N SER A 16 36.25 -61.31 -58.21
CA SER A 16 37.32 -61.35 -57.23
C SER A 16 38.14 -60.09 -57.27
N LEU A 17 38.19 -59.37 -56.19
CA LEU A 17 39.16 -58.26 -56.00
C LEU A 17 40.42 -58.87 -55.38
N PRO A 18 41.60 -58.48 -55.86
CA PRO A 18 42.84 -58.90 -55.24
C PRO A 18 43.19 -58.02 -54.03
N GLY A 19 43.79 -58.69 -53.03
CA GLY A 19 44.64 -58.09 -52.03
C GLY A 19 43.90 -57.20 -50.97
N VAL A 20 43.21 -57.84 -50.00
CA VAL A 20 43.02 -57.25 -48.70
C VAL A 20 44.25 -57.61 -47.89
N GLU A 21 45.21 -56.70 -47.86
CA GLU A 21 46.24 -56.75 -46.81
C GLU A 21 45.56 -56.50 -45.47
N THR A 22 45.69 -57.51 -44.63
CA THR A 22 45.23 -57.44 -43.24
C THR A 22 46.05 -56.40 -42.51
N PHE A 23 45.40 -55.29 -42.16
CA PHE A 23 45.93 -54.32 -41.18
C PHE A 23 45.91 -54.99 -39.79
N SER A 24 46.85 -55.89 -39.57
CA SER A 24 47.24 -56.33 -38.23
C SER A 24 48.58 -55.68 -37.94
N ASP A 25 48.63 -55.05 -36.75
CA ASP A 25 49.83 -54.50 -36.13
C ASP A 25 50.19 -53.03 -36.38
N PHE A 26 49.20 -52.13 -36.10
CA PHE A 26 49.58 -50.83 -35.58
C PHE A 26 49.29 -50.83 -34.06
N ARG A 27 50.12 -51.43 -33.24
CA ARG A 27 50.23 -51.15 -31.80
C ARG A 27 51.21 -49.98 -31.70
N PRO A 28 50.71 -48.80 -31.31
CA PRO A 28 51.64 -47.73 -30.96
C PRO A 28 52.36 -48.15 -29.67
N HIS A 29 53.60 -48.54 -29.74
CA HIS A 29 54.48 -48.68 -28.60
C HIS A 29 54.73 -47.27 -28.04
N LEU A 30 53.77 -46.73 -27.30
CA LEU A 30 53.94 -45.56 -26.47
C LEU A 30 54.90 -45.99 -25.36
N SER A 31 56.13 -45.46 -25.38
CA SER A 31 57.02 -45.67 -24.24
C SER A 31 56.34 -45.26 -22.97
N PRO A 32 56.54 -45.98 -21.83
CA PRO A 32 55.86 -45.69 -20.55
C PRO A 32 56.06 -44.23 -20.13
N ALA A 33 57.13 -43.57 -20.51
CA ALA A 33 57.36 -42.15 -20.28
C ALA A 33 56.41 -41.24 -21.06
N ARG A 34 56.06 -41.58 -22.30
CA ARG A 34 55.10 -40.78 -23.09
C ARG A 34 53.66 -41.00 -22.63
N LEU A 35 53.31 -42.22 -22.20
CA LEU A 35 52.00 -42.51 -21.60
C LEU A 35 51.85 -41.73 -20.29
N GLY A 36 52.87 -41.67 -19.43
CA GLY A 36 52.90 -40.88 -18.21
C GLY A 36 52.72 -39.38 -18.46
N MET A 37 53.36 -38.86 -19.53
CA MET A 37 53.19 -37.46 -19.92
C MET A 37 51.78 -37.13 -20.42
N PHE A 38 51.10 -38.03 -21.16
CA PHE A 38 49.74 -37.85 -21.58
C PHE A 38 48.75 -37.94 -20.39
N VAL A 39 48.95 -38.84 -19.47
CA VAL A 39 48.16 -38.97 -18.25
C VAL A 39 48.32 -37.74 -17.33
N ALA A 40 49.57 -37.28 -17.15
CA ALA A 40 49.87 -36.06 -16.37
C ALA A 40 49.24 -34.82 -17.04
N GLY A 41 49.31 -34.70 -18.39
CA GLY A 41 48.68 -33.65 -19.14
C GLY A 41 47.14 -33.67 -19.04
N ALA A 42 46.55 -34.86 -19.09
CA ALA A 42 45.08 -35.03 -18.90
C ALA A 42 44.62 -34.65 -17.47
N ILE A 43 45.39 -35.05 -16.46
CA ILE A 43 45.11 -34.68 -15.07
C ILE A 43 45.24 -33.14 -14.86
N LEU A 44 46.29 -32.53 -15.45
CA LEU A 44 46.48 -31.07 -15.36
C LEU A 44 45.34 -30.32 -16.08
N ALA A 45 44.94 -30.79 -17.29
CA ALA A 45 43.80 -30.24 -18.01
C ALA A 45 42.49 -30.38 -17.23
N LEU A 46 42.26 -31.52 -16.56
CA LEU A 46 41.09 -31.76 -15.73
C LEU A 46 41.08 -30.86 -14.49
N LEU A 47 42.23 -30.69 -13.83
CA LEU A 47 42.41 -29.76 -12.72
C LEU A 47 42.19 -28.31 -13.17
N LEU A 48 42.62 -27.94 -14.35
CA LEU A 48 42.44 -26.61 -14.92
C LEU A 48 40.98 -26.35 -15.28
N ILE A 49 40.26 -27.33 -15.81
CA ILE A 49 38.80 -27.27 -16.09
C ILE A 49 38.03 -27.15 -14.76
N VAL A 50 38.38 -27.92 -13.76
CA VAL A 50 37.74 -27.82 -12.42
C VAL A 50 38.07 -26.47 -11.79
N PHE A 51 39.28 -25.99 -11.87
CA PHE A 51 39.71 -24.69 -11.36
C PHE A 51 38.99 -23.53 -12.08
N VAL A 52 38.98 -23.52 -13.40
CA VAL A 52 38.26 -22.53 -14.22
C VAL A 52 36.76 -22.64 -14.00
N GLY A 53 36.20 -23.84 -13.90
CA GLY A 53 34.78 -24.08 -13.65
C GLY A 53 34.35 -23.55 -12.26
N THR A 54 35.16 -23.76 -11.22
CA THR A 54 34.79 -23.33 -9.86
C THR A 54 35.14 -21.86 -9.56
N TYR A 55 36.32 -21.41 -9.97
CA TYR A 55 36.76 -20.03 -9.73
C TYR A 55 36.22 -19.05 -10.78
N GLY A 56 36.14 -19.47 -12.04
CA GLY A 56 35.59 -18.67 -13.16
C GLY A 56 34.08 -18.43 -12.99
N SER A 57 33.34 -19.44 -12.57
CA SER A 57 31.89 -19.28 -12.30
C SER A 57 31.63 -18.31 -11.14
N LYS A 58 32.41 -18.40 -10.06
CA LYS A 58 32.32 -17.46 -8.92
C LYS A 58 32.71 -16.03 -9.33
N ALA A 59 33.75 -15.86 -10.14
CA ALA A 59 34.19 -14.56 -10.63
C ALA A 59 33.15 -13.94 -11.58
N TYR A 60 32.59 -14.76 -12.47
CA TYR A 60 31.51 -14.33 -13.38
C TYR A 60 30.23 -13.96 -12.64
N SER A 61 29.83 -14.75 -11.63
CA SER A 61 28.69 -14.45 -10.77
C SER A 61 28.86 -13.09 -10.10
N ARG A 62 29.99 -12.86 -9.39
CA ARG A 62 30.28 -11.57 -8.75
C ARG A 62 30.32 -10.39 -9.71
N TRP A 63 30.86 -10.57 -10.92
CA TRP A 63 30.85 -9.54 -11.95
C TRP A 63 29.44 -9.25 -12.46
N SER A 64 28.65 -10.28 -12.69
CA SER A 64 27.25 -10.16 -13.12
C SER A 64 26.40 -9.45 -12.06
N GLU A 65 26.55 -9.84 -10.78
CA GLU A 65 25.88 -9.19 -9.62
C GLU A 65 26.24 -7.71 -9.53
N SER A 66 27.53 -7.38 -9.56
CA SER A 66 28.01 -5.99 -9.53
C SER A 66 27.39 -5.15 -10.65
N ARG A 67 27.29 -5.73 -11.87
CA ARG A 67 26.66 -5.06 -13.01
C ARG A 67 25.17 -4.88 -12.84
N LEU A 68 24.46 -5.88 -12.28
CA LEU A 68 23.02 -5.78 -12.01
C LEU A 68 22.74 -4.76 -10.89
N LEU A 69 23.52 -4.76 -9.81
CA LEU A 69 23.41 -3.78 -8.71
C LEU A 69 23.64 -2.36 -9.23
N LYS A 70 24.67 -2.13 -10.04
CA LYS A 70 24.93 -0.82 -10.64
C LYS A 70 23.77 -0.34 -11.52
N ARG A 71 23.16 -1.25 -12.32
CA ARG A 71 21.97 -0.91 -13.11
C ARG A 71 20.76 -0.64 -12.25
N ALA A 72 20.58 -1.40 -11.16
CA ALA A 72 19.49 -1.22 -10.23
C ALA A 72 19.60 0.12 -9.48
N SER A 73 20.82 0.53 -9.05
CA SER A 73 21.03 1.84 -8.43
C SER A 73 20.78 3.00 -9.40
N VAL A 74 21.20 2.89 -10.66
CA VAL A 74 20.90 3.90 -11.69
C VAL A 74 19.40 4.00 -11.95
N ALA A 75 18.69 2.87 -12.03
CA ALA A 75 17.22 2.89 -12.18
C ALA A 75 16.54 3.55 -10.97
N LEU A 76 17.03 3.31 -9.76
CA LEU A 76 16.55 3.95 -8.53
C LEU A 76 16.73 5.47 -8.58
N GLU A 77 17.92 5.95 -8.98
CA GLU A 77 18.21 7.38 -9.15
C GLU A 77 17.31 8.03 -10.22
N GLN A 78 17.02 7.30 -11.30
CA GLN A 78 16.11 7.72 -12.37
C GLN A 78 14.62 7.62 -11.98
N ARG A 79 14.30 7.20 -10.74
CA ARG A 79 12.95 6.96 -10.23
C ARG A 79 12.18 5.85 -10.98
N ASP A 80 12.87 5.01 -11.74
CA ASP A 80 12.26 3.78 -12.28
C ASP A 80 12.30 2.66 -11.23
N PHE A 81 11.43 2.79 -10.24
CA PHE A 81 11.35 1.86 -9.11
C PHE A 81 11.00 0.43 -9.54
N THR A 82 10.25 0.29 -10.63
CA THR A 82 9.87 -1.03 -11.17
C THR A 82 11.08 -1.74 -11.76
N ALA A 83 11.90 -1.04 -12.53
CA ALA A 83 13.14 -1.61 -13.04
C ALA A 83 14.15 -1.90 -11.92
N ALA A 84 14.29 -0.98 -10.93
CA ALA A 84 15.15 -1.16 -9.77
C ALA A 84 14.76 -2.43 -8.99
N ASN A 85 13.47 -2.62 -8.67
CA ASN A 85 12.96 -3.81 -8.00
C ASN A 85 13.25 -5.09 -8.77
N ARG A 86 12.97 -5.11 -10.07
CA ARG A 86 13.20 -6.29 -10.91
C ARG A 86 14.69 -6.67 -10.98
N LEU A 87 15.57 -5.69 -11.13
CA LEU A 87 17.01 -5.93 -11.20
C LEU A 87 17.58 -6.39 -9.86
N ALA A 88 17.17 -5.80 -8.75
CA ALA A 88 17.60 -6.20 -7.42
C ALA A 88 17.06 -7.59 -7.02
N LYS A 89 15.79 -7.93 -7.33
CA LYS A 89 15.25 -9.29 -7.14
C LYS A 89 16.06 -10.33 -7.93
N ARG A 90 16.54 -9.99 -9.13
CA ARG A 90 17.39 -10.86 -9.95
C ARG A 90 18.77 -11.12 -9.31
N VAL A 91 19.32 -10.16 -8.56
CA VAL A 91 20.54 -10.39 -7.78
C VAL A 91 20.27 -11.42 -6.68
N LEU A 92 19.14 -11.35 -6.00
CA LEU A 92 18.75 -12.28 -4.93
C LEU A 92 18.50 -13.72 -5.42
N GLU A 93 18.29 -13.94 -6.71
CA GLU A 93 18.23 -15.28 -7.30
C GLU A 93 19.60 -15.99 -7.25
N HIS A 94 20.70 -15.22 -7.23
CA HIS A 94 22.07 -15.72 -7.22
C HIS A 94 22.72 -15.59 -5.83
N ASP A 95 22.53 -14.47 -5.16
CA ASP A 95 22.98 -14.20 -3.78
C ASP A 95 21.79 -13.83 -2.91
N ARG A 96 21.26 -14.82 -2.19
CA ARG A 96 20.06 -14.68 -1.34
C ARG A 96 20.23 -13.74 -0.17
N ASP A 97 21.45 -13.43 0.22
CA ASP A 97 21.79 -12.56 1.36
C ASP A 97 22.50 -11.27 0.92
N SER A 98 22.33 -10.86 -0.33
CA SER A 98 22.88 -9.63 -0.89
C SER A 98 22.33 -8.39 -0.19
N LEU A 99 23.09 -7.84 0.75
CA LEU A 99 22.71 -6.61 1.46
C LEU A 99 22.46 -5.43 0.53
N PRO A 100 23.28 -5.15 -0.52
CA PRO A 100 23.00 -4.07 -1.45
C PRO A 100 21.67 -4.25 -2.22
N ALA A 101 21.34 -5.50 -2.57
CA ALA A 101 20.06 -5.77 -3.25
C ALA A 101 18.86 -5.48 -2.34
N PHE A 102 18.92 -5.90 -1.05
CA PHE A 102 17.89 -5.58 -0.09
C PHE A 102 17.75 -4.07 0.17
N GLN A 103 18.86 -3.33 0.20
CA GLN A 103 18.84 -1.87 0.35
C GLN A 103 18.12 -1.19 -0.81
N ILE A 104 18.43 -1.58 -2.05
CA ILE A 104 17.74 -1.05 -3.25
C ILE A 104 16.25 -1.40 -3.23
N LEU A 105 15.89 -2.65 -2.86
CA LEU A 105 14.49 -3.08 -2.76
C LEU A 105 13.74 -2.30 -1.69
N ALA A 106 14.35 -2.14 -0.51
CA ALA A 106 13.74 -1.37 0.58
C ALA A 106 13.49 0.08 0.17
N GLU A 107 14.47 0.74 -0.46
CA GLU A 107 14.34 2.13 -0.89
C GLU A 107 13.32 2.29 -2.03
N ALA A 108 13.37 1.42 -3.04
CA ALA A 108 12.43 1.48 -4.16
C ALA A 108 10.98 1.25 -3.71
N THR A 109 10.74 0.25 -2.84
CA THR A 109 9.40 -0.04 -2.29
C THR A 109 8.93 1.05 -1.32
N GLU A 110 9.84 1.67 -0.58
CA GLU A 110 9.55 2.81 0.29
C GLU A 110 9.07 4.03 -0.51
N LYS A 111 9.73 4.35 -1.63
CA LYS A 111 9.30 5.42 -2.55
C LYS A 111 7.96 5.12 -3.24
N GLN A 112 7.64 3.85 -3.43
CA GLN A 112 6.34 3.40 -3.95
C GLN A 112 5.25 3.33 -2.87
N ASN A 113 5.58 3.57 -1.60
CA ASN A 113 4.71 3.39 -0.44
C ASN A 113 4.12 1.96 -0.37
N SER A 114 4.96 0.95 -0.62
CA SER A 114 4.57 -0.47 -0.60
C SER A 114 4.90 -1.11 0.74
N GLU A 115 3.99 -1.94 1.26
CA GLU A 115 4.20 -2.69 2.50
C GLU A 115 5.38 -3.69 2.42
N GLU A 116 5.77 -4.12 1.20
CA GLU A 116 6.98 -4.95 0.99
C GLU A 116 8.23 -4.32 1.63
N THR A 117 8.25 -2.99 1.82
CA THR A 117 9.34 -2.28 2.49
C THR A 117 9.68 -2.88 3.84
N VAL A 118 8.67 -3.27 4.64
CA VAL A 118 8.88 -3.88 5.96
C VAL A 118 9.65 -5.19 5.83
N SER A 119 9.27 -6.04 4.88
CA SER A 119 9.94 -7.31 4.62
C SER A 119 11.41 -7.13 4.23
N TRP A 120 11.71 -6.18 3.35
CA TRP A 120 13.09 -5.91 2.94
C TRP A 120 13.92 -5.29 4.06
N ARG A 121 13.37 -4.34 4.84
CA ARG A 121 14.01 -3.80 6.04
C ARG A 121 14.27 -4.88 7.10
N ALA A 122 13.35 -5.84 7.26
CA ALA A 122 13.55 -6.98 8.16
C ALA A 122 14.72 -7.88 7.72
N GLN A 123 14.89 -8.13 6.41
CA GLN A 123 16.07 -8.86 5.91
C GLN A 123 17.37 -8.11 6.16
N ILE A 124 17.39 -6.78 5.96
CA ILE A 124 18.57 -5.96 6.28
C ILE A 124 18.88 -6.04 7.78
N ALA A 125 17.88 -5.89 8.64
CA ALA A 125 18.05 -5.95 10.09
C ALA A 125 18.50 -7.36 10.58
N ARG A 126 18.10 -8.43 9.89
CA ARG A 126 18.56 -9.80 10.12
C ARG A 126 20.05 -9.96 9.79
N LEU A 127 20.49 -9.39 8.66
CA LEU A 127 21.89 -9.46 8.23
C LEU A 127 22.80 -8.54 9.04
N GLN A 128 22.24 -7.49 9.62
CA GLN A 128 22.95 -6.49 10.41
C GLN A 128 22.32 -6.34 11.82
N PRO A 129 22.34 -7.39 12.66
CA PRO A 129 21.63 -7.38 13.95
C PRO A 129 22.17 -6.34 14.92
N ASP A 130 23.44 -5.97 14.79
CA ASP A 130 24.10 -4.99 15.65
C ASP A 130 24.01 -3.55 15.16
N SER A 131 23.55 -3.33 13.92
CA SER A 131 23.34 -1.99 13.37
C SER A 131 22.08 -1.37 13.94
N ILE A 132 22.25 -0.34 14.77
CA ILE A 132 21.12 0.43 15.33
C ILE A 132 20.30 1.05 14.20
N ASP A 133 20.94 1.63 13.18
CA ASP A 133 20.26 2.26 12.04
C ASP A 133 19.37 1.27 11.29
N SER A 134 19.86 0.04 11.06
CA SER A 134 19.07 -0.99 10.39
C SER A 134 17.83 -1.38 11.19
N GLN A 135 17.94 -1.45 12.50
CA GLN A 135 16.82 -1.74 13.41
C GLN A 135 15.85 -0.57 13.48
N LEU A 136 16.33 0.69 13.59
CA LEU A 136 15.48 1.88 13.59
C LEU A 136 14.73 2.05 12.26
N ASN A 137 15.38 1.77 11.13
CA ASN A 137 14.76 1.79 9.82
C ASN A 137 13.66 0.71 9.69
N LEU A 138 13.86 -0.48 10.26
CA LEU A 138 12.83 -1.51 10.33
C LEU A 138 11.65 -1.05 11.19
N ALA A 139 11.90 -0.52 12.39
CA ALA A 139 10.84 -0.01 13.27
C ALA A 139 10.05 1.12 12.62
N SER A 140 10.73 2.05 11.95
CA SER A 140 10.11 3.16 11.22
C SER A 140 9.22 2.66 10.07
N ALA A 141 9.70 1.69 9.27
CA ALA A 141 8.91 1.07 8.22
C ALA A 141 7.70 0.33 8.78
N ALA A 142 7.87 -0.44 9.86
CA ALA A 142 6.78 -1.15 10.54
C ALA A 142 5.68 -0.19 11.02
N LEU A 143 6.05 0.96 11.62
CA LEU A 143 5.10 1.99 12.05
C LEU A 143 4.34 2.61 10.86
N ARG A 144 5.03 2.88 9.76
CA ARG A 144 4.39 3.43 8.54
C ARG A 144 3.27 2.53 8.02
N PHE A 145 3.42 1.21 8.13
CA PHE A 145 2.46 0.22 7.65
C PHE A 145 1.62 -0.42 8.78
N GLY A 146 1.55 0.21 9.96
CA GLY A 146 0.67 -0.21 11.05
C GLY A 146 1.09 -1.48 11.78
N GLN A 147 2.30 -1.99 11.56
CA GLN A 147 2.84 -3.18 12.24
C GLN A 147 3.43 -2.78 13.61
N ILE A 148 2.58 -2.28 14.51
CA ILE A 148 2.96 -1.65 15.79
C ILE A 148 3.76 -2.61 16.68
N ASP A 149 3.34 -3.88 16.77
CA ASP A 149 4.01 -4.88 17.60
C ASP A 149 5.45 -5.19 17.14
N LEU A 150 5.67 -5.20 15.81
CA LEU A 150 7.00 -5.36 15.25
C LEU A 150 7.90 -4.17 15.59
N ALA A 151 7.36 -2.96 15.46
CA ALA A 151 8.08 -1.74 15.80
C ALA A 151 8.46 -1.70 17.28
N ARG A 152 7.51 -2.01 18.18
CA ARG A 152 7.74 -2.07 19.63
C ARG A 152 8.84 -3.05 19.98
N LYS A 153 8.75 -4.31 19.55
CA LYS A 153 9.75 -5.34 19.81
C LYS A 153 11.13 -4.97 19.27
N THR A 154 11.17 -4.28 18.13
CA THR A 154 12.43 -3.85 17.51
C THR A 154 13.07 -2.74 18.32
N LEU A 155 12.30 -1.74 18.78
CA LEU A 155 12.77 -0.65 19.61
C LEU A 155 13.22 -1.14 21.00
N GLU A 156 12.46 -2.01 21.64
CA GLU A 156 12.83 -2.63 22.93
C GLU A 156 14.19 -3.33 22.85
N ARG A 157 14.47 -4.03 21.75
CA ARG A 157 15.75 -4.73 21.52
C ARG A 157 16.93 -3.77 21.43
N VAL A 158 16.76 -2.62 20.78
CA VAL A 158 17.88 -1.68 20.57
C VAL A 158 17.99 -0.62 21.67
N ALA A 159 16.95 -0.42 22.48
CA ALA A 159 16.89 0.59 23.52
C ALA A 159 18.16 0.66 24.39
N PRO A 160 18.74 -0.46 24.92
CA PRO A 160 19.92 -0.39 25.78
C PRO A 160 21.15 0.24 25.11
N ARG A 161 21.20 0.27 23.76
CA ARG A 161 22.32 0.78 22.97
C ARG A 161 22.01 2.09 22.24
N ALA A 162 20.71 2.44 22.12
CA ALA A 162 20.24 3.50 21.25
C ALA A 162 19.67 4.72 21.98
N GLN A 163 19.45 4.65 23.32
CA GLN A 163 18.86 5.73 24.11
C GLN A 163 19.63 7.07 24.06
N ASP A 164 20.91 7.05 23.68
CA ASP A 164 21.68 8.27 23.51
C ASP A 164 21.53 8.90 22.11
N LEU A 165 20.87 8.22 21.19
CA LEU A 165 20.69 8.69 19.81
C LEU A 165 19.37 9.44 19.64
N ALA A 166 19.41 10.64 19.07
CA ALA A 166 18.23 11.41 18.74
C ALA A 166 17.25 10.65 17.83
N ALA A 167 17.79 9.89 16.85
CA ALA A 167 16.99 9.09 15.93
C ALA A 167 16.14 8.01 16.65
N PHE A 168 16.64 7.41 17.74
CA PHE A 168 15.86 6.48 18.55
C PHE A 168 14.60 7.15 19.11
N HIS A 169 14.75 8.32 19.69
CA HIS A 169 13.64 9.06 20.29
C HIS A 169 12.60 9.50 19.26
N VAL A 170 13.02 9.79 18.01
CA VAL A 170 12.07 10.08 16.92
C VAL A 170 11.20 8.86 16.62
N VAL A 171 11.80 7.66 16.49
CA VAL A 171 11.05 6.44 16.21
C VAL A 171 10.18 6.03 17.40
N ALA A 172 10.70 6.21 18.64
CA ALA A 172 9.92 5.99 19.87
C ALA A 172 8.71 6.95 19.96
N GLY A 173 8.87 8.21 19.58
CA GLY A 173 7.76 9.17 19.52
C GLY A 173 6.68 8.78 18.49
N TRP A 174 7.08 8.25 17.34
CA TRP A 174 6.12 7.72 16.37
C TRP A 174 5.43 6.44 16.86
N LEU A 175 6.11 5.59 17.63
CA LEU A 175 5.49 4.43 18.30
C LEU A 175 4.45 4.89 19.33
N ALA A 176 4.81 5.84 20.20
CA ALA A 176 3.89 6.40 21.19
C ALA A 176 2.62 6.97 20.54
N ARG A 177 2.77 7.67 19.41
CA ARG A 177 1.63 8.13 18.60
C ARG A 177 0.75 6.98 18.12
N ALA A 178 1.35 5.93 17.57
CA ALA A 178 0.62 4.77 17.06
C ALA A 178 -0.15 4.04 18.18
N GLU A 179 0.33 4.11 19.42
CA GLU A 179 -0.29 3.59 20.63
C GLU A 179 -1.30 4.54 21.26
N GLY A 180 -1.46 5.76 20.71
CA GLY A 180 -2.35 6.78 21.24
C GLY A 180 -1.82 7.53 22.47
N ASN A 181 -0.54 7.35 22.82
CA ASN A 181 0.10 8.05 23.94
C ASN A 181 0.76 9.36 23.47
N PHE A 182 -0.06 10.41 23.35
CA PHE A 182 0.39 11.70 22.84
C PHE A 182 1.34 12.45 23.80
N ALA A 183 1.24 12.21 25.10
CA ALA A 183 2.15 12.81 26.09
C ALA A 183 3.57 12.25 25.93
N GLU A 184 3.70 10.94 25.78
CA GLU A 184 4.96 10.27 25.53
C GLU A 184 5.55 10.67 24.15
N GLN A 185 4.70 10.81 23.14
CA GLN A 185 5.13 11.30 21.83
C GLN A 185 5.82 12.66 21.92
N GLU A 186 5.19 13.64 22.61
CA GLU A 186 5.77 14.97 22.81
C GLU A 186 7.09 14.91 23.58
N GLN A 187 7.16 14.09 24.63
CA GLN A 187 8.35 13.89 25.44
C GLN A 187 9.51 13.32 24.59
N GLN A 188 9.26 12.29 23.82
CA GLN A 188 10.29 11.64 23.00
C GLN A 188 10.82 12.60 21.91
N PHE A 189 9.95 13.36 21.25
CA PHE A 189 10.42 14.36 20.27
C PHE A 189 11.17 15.52 20.95
N SER A 190 10.80 15.91 22.16
CA SER A 190 11.55 16.92 22.92
C SER A 190 12.97 16.44 23.25
N ILE A 191 13.12 15.19 23.64
CA ILE A 191 14.44 14.58 23.86
C ILE A 191 15.24 14.55 22.55
N ALA A 192 14.63 14.17 21.43
CA ALA A 192 15.30 14.17 20.14
C ALA A 192 15.85 15.55 19.76
N VAL A 193 15.04 16.62 19.94
CA VAL A 193 15.47 17.99 19.71
C VAL A 193 16.57 18.44 20.66
N SER A 194 16.53 18.02 21.94
CA SER A 194 17.58 18.35 22.92
C SER A 194 18.92 17.71 22.58
N LYS A 195 18.91 16.51 22.01
CA LYS A 195 20.10 15.76 21.59
C LYS A 195 20.72 16.30 20.29
N ASP A 196 19.89 16.76 19.35
CA ASP A 196 20.33 17.39 18.10
C ASP A 196 19.49 18.63 17.79
N PRO A 197 19.83 19.77 18.43
CA PRO A 197 19.05 21.01 18.28
C PRO A 197 19.24 21.72 16.92
N LYS A 198 20.12 21.22 16.06
CA LYS A 198 20.29 21.79 14.71
C LYS A 198 19.43 21.09 13.66
N ASN A 199 18.90 19.93 13.96
CA ASN A 199 18.13 19.10 13.04
C ASN A 199 16.72 19.66 12.83
N ASP A 200 16.45 20.14 11.63
CA ASP A 200 15.16 20.74 11.29
C ASP A 200 14.01 19.72 11.23
N LEU A 201 14.30 18.43 10.91
CA LEU A 201 13.29 17.37 10.96
C LEU A 201 12.77 17.16 12.37
N TYR A 202 13.67 17.12 13.38
CA TYR A 202 13.26 16.92 14.77
C TYR A 202 12.47 18.11 15.30
N LYS A 203 12.89 19.34 14.97
CA LYS A 203 12.12 20.54 15.29
C LYS A 203 10.76 20.56 14.62
N PHE A 204 10.68 20.15 13.35
CA PHE A 204 9.41 20.07 12.63
C PHE A 204 8.45 19.08 13.32
N ASN A 205 8.91 17.88 13.65
CA ASN A 205 8.10 16.87 14.31
C ASN A 205 7.56 17.37 15.67
N LEU A 206 8.41 17.98 16.48
CA LEU A 206 7.99 18.53 17.78
C LEU A 206 7.02 19.70 17.60
N ALA A 207 7.35 20.67 16.75
CA ALA A 207 6.52 21.85 16.55
C ALA A 207 5.15 21.50 15.94
N ALA A 208 5.07 20.51 15.05
CA ALA A 208 3.81 20.04 14.47
C ALA A 208 2.82 19.47 15.52
N ILE A 209 3.32 19.03 16.68
CA ILE A 209 2.48 18.57 17.80
C ILE A 209 2.19 19.75 18.73
N GLN A 210 3.23 20.49 19.12
CA GLN A 210 3.12 21.55 20.10
C GLN A 210 2.29 22.74 19.62
N ILE A 211 2.08 22.89 18.31
CA ILE A 211 1.22 23.95 17.77
C ILE A 211 -0.23 23.85 18.29
N HIS A 212 -0.70 22.65 18.61
CA HIS A 212 -2.02 22.38 19.19
C HIS A 212 -2.01 22.29 20.72
N SER A 213 -0.89 22.67 21.35
CA SER A 213 -0.78 22.65 22.82
C SER A 213 -1.76 23.65 23.46
N SER A 214 -2.38 23.25 24.58
CA SER A 214 -3.18 24.12 25.41
C SER A 214 -2.35 25.21 26.12
N GLN A 215 -1.01 25.10 26.13
CA GLN A 215 -0.08 26.09 26.68
C GLN A 215 0.24 27.16 25.62
N PRO A 216 -0.20 28.42 25.80
CA PRO A 216 -0.05 29.46 24.77
C PRO A 216 1.39 29.73 24.35
N GLU A 217 2.33 29.65 25.31
CA GLU A 217 3.76 29.88 25.04
C GLU A 217 4.35 28.79 24.15
N LYS A 218 4.03 27.51 24.43
CA LYS A 218 4.49 26.39 23.61
C LYS A 218 3.94 26.48 22.19
N SER A 219 2.64 26.75 22.06
CA SER A 219 2.02 26.86 20.74
C SER A 219 2.55 28.06 19.94
N ALA A 220 2.87 29.18 20.61
CA ALA A 220 3.48 30.34 19.97
C ALA A 220 4.92 30.04 19.46
N GLN A 221 5.72 29.35 20.28
CA GLN A 221 7.07 28.92 19.89
C GLN A 221 7.02 27.93 18.72
N ALA A 222 6.10 26.98 18.77
CA ALA A 222 5.90 26.02 17.70
C ALA A 222 5.53 26.70 16.38
N ARG A 223 4.62 27.70 16.41
CA ARG A 223 4.29 28.52 15.22
C ARG A 223 5.52 29.20 14.65
N ALA A 224 6.31 29.88 15.48
CA ALA A 224 7.50 30.56 15.05
C ALA A 224 8.53 29.60 14.39
N ILE A 225 8.68 28.38 14.94
CA ILE A 225 9.54 27.36 14.35
C ILE A 225 8.99 26.92 12.98
N LEU A 226 7.70 26.62 12.87
CA LEU A 226 7.07 26.22 11.62
C LEU A 226 7.12 27.33 10.56
N GLU A 227 6.85 28.58 10.93
CA GLU A 227 6.99 29.72 10.01
C GLU A 227 8.40 29.84 9.46
N ARG A 228 9.44 29.67 10.27
CA ARG A 228 10.80 29.62 9.79
C ARG A 228 11.04 28.45 8.84
N LEU A 229 10.50 27.28 9.14
CA LEU A 229 10.65 26.06 8.31
C LEU A 229 9.92 26.17 6.96
N THR A 230 9.00 27.11 6.79
CA THR A 230 8.43 27.40 5.44
C THR A 230 9.47 27.85 4.42
N GLN A 231 10.62 28.38 4.88
CA GLN A 231 11.73 28.79 4.01
C GLN A 231 12.57 27.60 3.53
N ASN A 232 12.52 26.47 4.22
CA ASN A 232 13.21 25.24 3.82
C ASN A 232 12.32 24.43 2.88
N ALA A 233 12.78 24.16 1.65
CA ALA A 233 11.99 23.47 0.62
C ALA A 233 11.48 22.11 1.10
N GLU A 234 12.29 21.36 1.86
CA GLU A 234 11.95 20.03 2.38
C GLU A 234 10.76 20.04 3.35
N PHE A 235 10.66 21.08 4.20
CA PHE A 235 9.62 21.17 5.25
C PHE A 235 8.50 22.14 4.90
N ARG A 236 8.64 22.95 3.85
CA ARG A 236 7.70 24.02 3.48
C ARG A 236 6.25 23.56 3.45
N ALA A 237 5.94 22.54 2.65
CA ALA A 237 4.55 22.08 2.51
C ALA A 237 3.99 21.51 3.82
N GLY A 238 4.82 20.77 4.59
CA GLY A 238 4.44 20.25 5.89
C GLY A 238 4.18 21.35 6.93
N ALA A 239 5.05 22.34 6.98
CA ALA A 239 4.92 23.49 7.89
C ALA A 239 3.68 24.34 7.55
N LEU A 240 3.45 24.61 6.26
CA LEU A 240 2.26 25.35 5.81
C LEU A 240 0.96 24.61 6.11
N ARG A 241 0.93 23.26 6.00
CA ARG A 241 -0.23 22.46 6.42
C ARG A 241 -0.53 22.61 7.90
N ALA A 242 0.49 22.49 8.75
CA ALA A 242 0.33 22.60 10.20
C ALA A 242 -0.15 24.02 10.59
N LEU A 243 0.47 25.06 10.00
CA LEU A 243 0.10 26.45 10.22
C LEU A 243 -1.31 26.78 9.72
N LEU A 244 -1.71 26.25 8.56
CA LEU A 244 -3.08 26.42 8.04
C LEU A 244 -4.11 25.83 8.98
N ASN A 245 -3.91 24.60 9.46
CA ASN A 245 -4.82 23.95 10.38
C ASN A 245 -4.92 24.72 11.71
N ASP A 246 -3.80 25.12 12.30
CA ASP A 246 -3.77 25.92 13.53
C ASP A 246 -4.49 27.26 13.35
N ALA A 247 -4.27 27.96 12.23
CA ALA A 247 -4.96 29.21 11.95
C ALA A 247 -6.48 29.04 11.80
N VAL A 248 -6.91 27.94 11.16
CA VAL A 248 -8.33 27.58 11.04
C VAL A 248 -8.93 27.29 12.43
N ASP A 249 -8.24 26.53 13.28
CA ASP A 249 -8.70 26.18 14.63
C ASP A 249 -8.82 27.43 15.51
N ARG A 250 -7.88 28.37 15.39
CA ARG A 250 -7.90 29.68 16.07
C ARG A 250 -8.88 30.69 15.48
N LYS A 251 -9.50 30.35 14.33
CA LYS A 251 -10.36 31.26 13.55
C LYS A 251 -9.61 32.52 13.06
N ASP A 252 -8.30 32.40 12.88
CA ASP A 252 -7.46 33.45 12.28
C ASP A 252 -7.51 33.29 10.74
N LEU A 253 -8.57 33.86 10.17
CA LEU A 253 -8.90 33.65 8.76
C LEU A 253 -7.91 34.32 7.81
N GLU A 254 -7.27 35.41 8.24
CA GLU A 254 -6.26 36.13 7.46
C GLU A 254 -4.99 35.28 7.30
N SER A 255 -4.46 34.78 8.41
CA SER A 255 -3.31 33.86 8.40
C SER A 255 -3.61 32.57 7.64
N ALA A 256 -4.80 31.99 7.83
CA ALA A 256 -5.22 30.78 7.14
C ALA A 256 -5.27 30.99 5.61
N ASP A 257 -5.82 32.11 5.13
CA ASP A 257 -5.84 32.45 3.70
C ASP A 257 -4.42 32.60 3.14
N ARG A 258 -3.55 33.30 3.86
CA ARG A 258 -2.14 33.46 3.49
C ARG A 258 -1.42 32.10 3.39
N PHE A 259 -1.57 31.24 4.38
CA PHE A 259 -0.92 29.91 4.35
C PHE A 259 -1.52 28.99 3.28
N ALA A 260 -2.83 29.05 3.04
CA ALA A 260 -3.46 28.29 1.96
C ALA A 260 -2.95 28.73 0.57
N GLN A 261 -2.76 30.04 0.34
CA GLN A 261 -2.19 30.54 -0.90
C GLN A 261 -0.73 30.09 -1.09
N GLN A 262 0.09 30.21 -0.04
CA GLN A 262 1.49 29.79 -0.07
C GLN A 262 1.60 28.26 -0.31
N LEU A 263 0.73 27.46 0.30
CA LEU A 263 0.70 26.02 0.12
C LEU A 263 0.40 25.64 -1.34
N GLN A 264 -0.58 26.28 -1.96
CA GLN A 264 -0.93 26.05 -3.36
C GLN A 264 0.19 26.44 -4.34
N MET A 265 1.07 27.37 -3.95
CA MET A 265 2.22 27.84 -4.76
C MET A 265 3.49 27.03 -4.50
N SER A 266 3.50 26.14 -3.51
CA SER A 266 4.67 25.34 -3.16
C SER A 266 4.97 24.31 -4.27
N SER A 267 6.26 24.12 -4.59
CA SER A 267 6.73 23.09 -5.51
C SER A 267 6.44 21.68 -5.02
N GLU A 268 6.33 21.50 -3.70
CA GLU A 268 6.11 20.22 -3.01
C GLU A 268 4.64 20.01 -2.64
N VAL A 269 3.71 20.77 -3.26
CA VAL A 269 2.28 20.62 -3.03
C VAL A 269 1.79 19.25 -3.49
N SER A 270 1.14 18.50 -2.60
CA SER A 270 0.45 17.28 -2.92
C SER A 270 -0.99 17.53 -3.32
N PHE A 271 -1.62 16.58 -4.00
CA PHE A 271 -3.04 16.75 -4.34
C PHE A 271 -3.94 16.87 -3.10
N SER A 272 -3.58 16.18 -2.01
CA SER A 272 -4.28 16.31 -0.71
C SER A 272 -4.23 17.73 -0.14
N ASP A 273 -3.19 18.51 -0.44
CA ASP A 273 -3.10 19.90 0.01
C ASP A 273 -4.10 20.81 -0.69
N TYR A 274 -4.40 20.54 -1.97
CA TYR A 274 -5.48 21.22 -2.66
C TYR A 274 -6.85 20.92 -2.02
N LEU A 275 -7.08 19.67 -1.63
CA LEU A 275 -8.31 19.29 -0.92
C LEU A 275 -8.41 19.95 0.47
N LEU A 276 -7.29 20.09 1.18
CA LEU A 276 -7.22 20.83 2.44
C LEU A 276 -7.61 22.31 2.23
N CYS A 277 -7.04 22.96 1.22
CA CYS A 277 -7.39 24.34 0.88
C CYS A 277 -8.87 24.47 0.48
N LEU A 278 -9.42 23.53 -0.28
CA LEU A 278 -10.84 23.51 -0.63
C LEU A 278 -11.73 23.36 0.60
N ASN A 279 -11.38 22.51 1.57
CA ASN A 279 -12.09 22.40 2.85
C ASN A 279 -12.12 23.73 3.60
N PHE A 280 -11.02 24.46 3.63
CA PHE A 280 -10.92 25.75 4.26
C PHE A 280 -11.81 26.78 3.55
N TYR A 281 -11.62 26.98 2.24
CA TYR A 281 -12.37 28.00 1.49
C TYR A 281 -13.88 27.73 1.45
N ARG A 282 -14.30 26.49 1.43
CA ARG A 282 -15.73 26.13 1.47
C ARG A 282 -16.45 26.62 2.73
N LYS A 283 -15.73 26.67 3.85
CA LYS A 283 -16.29 27.15 5.12
C LYS A 283 -16.23 28.67 5.25
N LEU A 284 -15.35 29.31 4.48
CA LEU A 284 -15.03 30.71 4.63
C LEU A 284 -15.70 31.62 3.60
N ASP A 285 -15.56 31.31 2.32
CA ASP A 285 -15.91 32.21 1.21
C ASP A 285 -16.26 31.40 -0.04
N ALA A 286 -17.56 31.41 -0.41
CA ALA A 286 -18.07 30.69 -1.58
C ALA A 286 -17.37 31.13 -2.90
N LYS A 287 -17.05 32.42 -3.03
CA LYS A 287 -16.40 32.97 -4.22
C LYS A 287 -14.97 32.49 -4.39
N LYS A 288 -14.20 32.49 -3.28
CA LYS A 288 -12.83 31.95 -3.26
C LYS A 288 -12.86 30.45 -3.47
N PHE A 289 -13.81 29.76 -2.85
CA PHE A 289 -14.00 28.32 -3.04
C PHE A 289 -14.19 27.97 -4.53
N ASP A 290 -15.14 28.59 -5.21
CA ASP A 290 -15.37 28.35 -6.64
C ASP A 290 -14.13 28.61 -7.49
N THR A 291 -13.41 29.71 -7.18
CA THR A 291 -12.18 30.07 -7.88
C THR A 291 -11.08 29.01 -7.70
N VAL A 292 -10.91 28.51 -6.48
CA VAL A 292 -9.90 27.46 -6.17
C VAL A 292 -10.32 26.13 -6.79
N LEU A 293 -11.59 25.75 -6.71
CA LEU A 293 -12.13 24.52 -7.32
C LEU A 293 -11.88 24.50 -8.83
N GLU A 294 -12.17 25.60 -9.52
CA GLU A 294 -11.93 25.71 -10.97
C GLU A 294 -10.43 25.65 -11.34
N LYS A 295 -9.54 26.12 -10.47
CA LYS A 295 -8.08 25.95 -10.64
C LYS A 295 -7.59 24.52 -10.40
N VAL A 296 -8.21 23.81 -9.47
CA VAL A 296 -7.81 22.44 -9.08
C VAL A 296 -8.32 21.39 -10.07
N LYS A 297 -9.49 21.59 -10.67
CA LYS A 297 -10.07 20.67 -11.67
C LYS A 297 -9.11 20.29 -12.82
N PRO A 298 -8.43 21.19 -13.52
CA PRO A 298 -7.48 20.82 -14.57
C PRO A 298 -6.22 20.12 -14.03
N VAL A 299 -5.84 20.37 -12.77
CA VAL A 299 -4.74 19.63 -12.12
C VAL A 299 -5.16 18.20 -11.86
N ALA A 300 -6.35 17.99 -11.31
CA ALA A 300 -6.93 16.67 -11.05
C ALA A 300 -7.10 15.84 -12.34
N ALA A 301 -7.53 16.47 -13.42
CA ALA A 301 -7.76 15.81 -14.70
C ALA A 301 -6.50 15.20 -15.36
N ARG A 302 -5.30 15.45 -14.80
CA ARG A 302 -4.03 14.90 -15.33
C ARG A 302 -3.82 13.43 -14.98
N SER A 303 -4.47 12.93 -13.94
CA SER A 303 -4.35 11.53 -13.54
C SER A 303 -5.68 10.96 -13.00
N PRO A 304 -6.00 9.69 -13.29
CA PRO A 304 -7.19 9.05 -12.73
C PRO A 304 -7.24 9.06 -11.20
N ARG A 305 -6.06 9.02 -10.55
CA ARG A 305 -5.94 9.05 -9.09
C ARG A 305 -6.40 10.39 -8.52
N ASP A 306 -5.83 11.48 -9.00
CA ASP A 306 -6.13 12.82 -8.48
C ASP A 306 -7.55 13.24 -8.85
N LEU A 307 -7.99 12.83 -10.04
CA LEU A 307 -9.38 13.02 -10.49
C LEU A 307 -10.34 12.31 -9.56
N GLY A 308 -10.08 11.04 -9.24
CA GLY A 308 -10.88 10.26 -8.30
C GLY A 308 -10.91 10.89 -6.92
N MET A 309 -9.77 11.34 -6.40
CA MET A 309 -9.69 12.03 -5.10
C MET A 309 -10.53 13.31 -5.07
N LEU A 310 -10.50 14.13 -6.13
CA LEU A 310 -11.31 15.34 -6.17
C LEU A 310 -12.80 15.02 -6.29
N MET A 311 -13.18 14.07 -7.15
CA MET A 311 -14.57 13.69 -7.33
C MET A 311 -15.17 13.06 -6.07
N ASP A 312 -14.45 12.17 -5.40
CA ASP A 312 -14.86 11.59 -4.12
C ASP A 312 -15.01 12.67 -3.03
N TRP A 313 -14.06 13.61 -2.98
CA TRP A 313 -14.18 14.76 -2.10
C TRP A 313 -15.42 15.62 -2.43
N MET A 314 -15.68 15.88 -3.71
CA MET A 314 -16.85 16.63 -4.15
C MET A 314 -18.14 15.91 -3.76
N ASP A 315 -18.23 14.59 -3.95
CA ASP A 315 -19.37 13.77 -3.56
C ASP A 315 -19.61 13.83 -2.05
N GLY A 316 -18.58 13.62 -1.24
CA GLY A 316 -18.64 13.72 0.22
C GLY A 316 -19.06 15.10 0.73
N ASN A 317 -18.94 16.12 -0.13
CA ASN A 317 -19.33 17.49 0.15
C ASN A 317 -20.63 17.94 -0.52
N GLY A 318 -21.41 17.01 -1.09
CA GLY A 318 -22.73 17.30 -1.68
C GLY A 318 -22.69 17.93 -3.06
N LEU A 319 -21.56 17.83 -3.78
CA LEU A 319 -21.34 18.38 -5.11
C LEU A 319 -21.45 17.30 -6.21
N SER A 320 -22.14 16.19 -5.95
CA SER A 320 -22.29 15.06 -6.90
C SER A 320 -22.90 15.48 -8.23
N ALA A 321 -23.83 16.45 -8.23
CA ALA A 321 -24.40 16.99 -9.47
C ALA A 321 -23.32 17.69 -10.33
N ASP A 322 -22.37 18.37 -9.70
CA ASP A 322 -21.28 19.05 -10.41
C ASP A 322 -20.20 18.07 -10.89
N VAL A 323 -19.96 16.96 -10.15
CA VAL A 323 -19.15 15.84 -10.62
C VAL A 323 -19.72 15.31 -11.94
N ILE A 324 -21.02 15.05 -12.01
CA ILE A 324 -21.69 14.54 -13.20
C ILE A 324 -21.59 15.50 -14.38
N LYS A 325 -21.77 16.80 -14.16
CA LYS A 325 -21.61 17.81 -15.21
C LYS A 325 -20.18 17.93 -15.70
N TRP A 326 -19.23 17.76 -14.79
CA TRP A 326 -17.82 17.90 -15.13
C TRP A 326 -17.29 16.67 -15.86
N MET A 327 -17.67 15.45 -15.44
CA MET A 327 -17.23 14.23 -16.11
C MET A 327 -17.59 14.19 -17.60
N ASP A 328 -18.74 14.75 -17.99
CA ASP A 328 -19.18 14.81 -19.39
C ASP A 328 -18.23 15.63 -20.29
N LYS A 329 -17.34 16.45 -19.70
CA LYS A 329 -16.34 17.27 -20.40
C LYS A 329 -14.94 16.65 -20.41
N LEU A 330 -14.76 15.50 -19.75
CA LEU A 330 -13.46 14.85 -19.59
C LEU A 330 -13.27 13.69 -20.57
N PRO A 331 -12.04 13.41 -21.00
CA PRO A 331 -11.77 12.28 -21.88
C PRO A 331 -11.98 10.94 -21.13
N ALA A 332 -12.52 9.94 -21.83
CA ALA A 332 -12.75 8.61 -21.28
C ALA A 332 -11.47 7.95 -20.72
N SER A 333 -10.30 8.27 -21.28
CA SER A 333 -9.02 7.74 -20.82
C SER A 333 -8.69 7.99 -19.35
N VAL A 334 -9.24 9.05 -18.74
CA VAL A 334 -9.03 9.38 -17.33
C VAL A 334 -10.26 9.06 -16.47
N THR A 335 -11.47 9.04 -17.05
CA THR A 335 -12.71 8.81 -16.31
C THR A 335 -13.08 7.34 -16.18
N SER A 336 -12.73 6.49 -17.16
CA SER A 336 -13.11 5.06 -17.17
C SER A 336 -12.27 4.19 -16.23
N LYS A 337 -11.19 4.72 -15.67
CA LYS A 337 -10.27 3.97 -14.78
C LYS A 337 -10.47 4.31 -13.32
N PRO A 338 -10.39 3.32 -12.40
CA PRO A 338 -10.33 3.61 -10.97
C PRO A 338 -9.11 4.49 -10.60
N PRO A 339 -9.24 5.32 -9.56
CA PRO A 339 -10.42 5.52 -8.71
C PRO A 339 -11.48 6.47 -9.29
N ALA A 340 -11.21 7.21 -10.38
CA ALA A 340 -12.16 8.16 -10.96
C ALA A 340 -13.48 7.49 -11.37
N ALA A 341 -13.43 6.32 -12.01
CA ALA A 341 -14.61 5.56 -12.40
C ALA A 341 -15.52 5.22 -11.22
N ILE A 342 -14.94 4.92 -10.06
CA ILE A 342 -15.66 4.61 -8.82
C ILE A 342 -16.34 5.86 -8.27
N ALA A 343 -15.63 6.99 -8.22
CA ALA A 343 -16.21 8.26 -7.75
C ALA A 343 -17.37 8.72 -8.62
N ILE A 344 -17.27 8.58 -9.95
CA ILE A 344 -18.36 8.86 -10.87
C ILE A 344 -19.57 7.95 -10.62
N ALA A 345 -19.35 6.67 -10.37
CA ALA A 345 -20.44 5.75 -10.02
C ALA A 345 -21.10 6.14 -8.68
N ALA A 346 -20.31 6.59 -7.71
CA ALA A 346 -20.82 7.13 -6.45
C ALA A 346 -21.70 8.37 -6.68
N ALA A 347 -21.26 9.31 -7.52
CA ALA A 347 -22.03 10.50 -7.88
C ALA A 347 -23.37 10.14 -8.55
N PHE A 348 -23.37 9.18 -9.46
CA PHE A 348 -24.62 8.69 -10.04
C PHE A 348 -25.57 8.08 -9.02
N ALA A 349 -25.03 7.31 -8.06
CA ALA A 349 -25.81 6.69 -6.99
C ALA A 349 -26.40 7.75 -6.06
N GLU A 350 -25.63 8.75 -5.63
CA GLU A 350 -26.08 9.88 -4.80
C GLU A 350 -27.19 10.69 -5.48
N GLN A 351 -27.05 10.93 -6.79
CA GLN A 351 -28.06 11.64 -7.59
C GLN A 351 -29.20 10.73 -8.06
N LYS A 352 -29.26 9.48 -7.60
CA LYS A 352 -30.30 8.48 -7.97
C LYS A 352 -30.44 8.32 -9.49
N SER A 353 -29.35 8.54 -10.22
CA SER A 353 -29.31 8.45 -11.68
C SER A 353 -29.09 7.00 -12.14
N TRP A 354 -30.01 6.10 -11.77
CA TRP A 354 -29.85 4.65 -11.91
C TRP A 354 -29.60 4.18 -13.34
N SER A 355 -30.25 4.78 -14.32
CA SER A 355 -30.04 4.45 -15.74
C SER A 355 -28.65 4.82 -16.23
N ARG A 356 -28.08 5.97 -15.76
CA ARG A 356 -26.71 6.37 -16.09
C ARG A 356 -25.70 5.48 -15.36
N LEU A 357 -25.93 5.18 -14.07
CA LEU A 357 -25.09 4.28 -13.29
C LEU A 357 -25.02 2.89 -13.94
N ARG A 358 -26.17 2.32 -14.33
CA ARG A 358 -26.23 1.01 -14.99
C ARG A 358 -25.49 0.99 -16.34
N ARG A 359 -25.55 2.06 -17.11
CA ARG A 359 -24.79 2.20 -18.36
C ARG A 359 -23.31 2.34 -18.09
N TRP A 360 -22.93 3.14 -17.10
CA TRP A 360 -21.56 3.39 -16.70
C TRP A 360 -20.84 2.10 -16.28
N THR A 361 -21.49 1.31 -15.44
CA THR A 361 -20.92 0.06 -14.91
C THR A 361 -20.88 -1.10 -15.90
N ARG A 362 -21.52 -0.97 -17.07
CA ARG A 362 -21.47 -1.97 -18.15
C ARG A 362 -20.37 -1.73 -19.17
N SER A 363 -19.69 -0.58 -19.13
CA SER A 363 -18.80 -0.14 -20.22
C SER A 363 -17.47 -0.88 -20.23
N GLU A 364 -16.70 -0.83 -19.18
CA GLU A 364 -15.33 -1.39 -19.10
C GLU A 364 -15.08 -2.06 -17.74
N SER A 365 -14.15 -3.04 -17.71
CA SER A 365 -13.68 -3.62 -16.46
C SER A 365 -12.84 -2.62 -15.69
N TRP A 366 -12.96 -2.63 -14.34
CA TRP A 366 -12.19 -1.79 -13.44
C TRP A 366 -10.94 -2.51 -12.87
N GLY A 367 -10.51 -3.61 -13.49
CA GLY A 367 -9.35 -4.38 -13.02
C GLY A 367 -9.59 -4.94 -11.62
N ASP A 368 -8.67 -4.69 -10.71
CA ASP A 368 -8.74 -5.18 -9.32
C ASP A 368 -9.96 -4.63 -8.55
N ASP A 369 -10.53 -3.50 -8.97
CA ASP A 369 -11.73 -2.90 -8.39
C ASP A 369 -13.05 -3.36 -9.07
N ASP A 370 -13.01 -4.40 -9.90
CA ASP A 370 -14.19 -4.86 -10.65
C ASP A 370 -15.32 -5.36 -9.74
N TYR A 371 -15.00 -5.82 -8.54
CA TYR A 371 -15.98 -6.15 -7.52
C TYR A 371 -16.85 -4.95 -7.11
N LEU A 372 -16.31 -3.73 -7.07
CA LEU A 372 -17.08 -2.51 -6.83
C LEU A 372 -17.96 -2.17 -8.01
N ARG A 373 -17.48 -2.34 -9.24
CA ARG A 373 -18.27 -2.15 -10.46
C ARG A 373 -19.50 -3.03 -10.45
N LEU A 374 -19.35 -4.32 -10.11
CA LEU A 374 -20.44 -5.28 -9.99
C LEU A 374 -21.43 -4.90 -8.89
N ALA A 375 -20.93 -4.45 -7.73
CA ALA A 375 -21.75 -3.98 -6.63
C ALA A 375 -22.60 -2.76 -7.04
N TYR A 376 -21.99 -1.74 -7.68
CA TYR A 376 -22.73 -0.58 -8.20
C TYR A 376 -23.75 -0.95 -9.28
N GLN A 377 -23.42 -1.89 -10.16
CA GLN A 377 -24.33 -2.38 -11.19
C GLN A 377 -25.53 -3.09 -10.56
N GLY A 378 -25.28 -3.99 -9.60
CA GLY A 378 -26.33 -4.68 -8.86
C GLY A 378 -27.25 -3.71 -8.13
N PHE A 379 -26.66 -2.74 -7.40
CA PHE A 379 -27.43 -1.73 -6.70
C PHE A 379 -28.31 -0.90 -7.64
N ALA A 380 -27.76 -0.47 -8.78
CA ALA A 380 -28.55 0.24 -9.79
C ALA A 380 -29.71 -0.60 -10.36
N SER A 381 -29.51 -1.92 -10.52
CA SER A 381 -30.55 -2.84 -10.96
C SER A 381 -31.66 -2.97 -9.91
N ARG A 382 -31.31 -3.15 -8.62
CA ARG A 382 -32.27 -3.24 -7.51
C ARG A 382 -33.13 -1.97 -7.37
N GLN A 383 -32.56 -0.81 -7.67
CA GLN A 383 -33.30 0.47 -7.68
C GLN A 383 -34.19 0.65 -8.92
N SER A 384 -34.07 -0.21 -9.91
CA SER A 384 -34.97 -0.23 -11.07
C SER A 384 -36.27 -0.94 -10.69
N ARG A 385 -37.41 -0.44 -11.19
CA ARG A 385 -38.73 -1.04 -10.93
C ARG A 385 -39.03 -2.28 -11.82
N GLN A 386 -38.02 -3.04 -12.20
CA GLN A 386 -38.18 -4.25 -13.03
C GLN A 386 -38.44 -5.47 -12.15
N SER A 387 -39.25 -6.40 -12.60
CA SER A 387 -39.59 -7.61 -11.85
C SER A 387 -38.41 -8.56 -11.59
N SER A 388 -37.33 -8.44 -12.34
CA SER A 388 -36.09 -9.23 -12.18
C SER A 388 -34.98 -8.50 -11.36
N ALA A 389 -35.27 -7.33 -10.81
CA ALA A 389 -34.28 -6.45 -10.19
C ALA A 389 -33.55 -7.08 -9.02
N ASP A 390 -34.27 -7.78 -8.13
CA ASP A 390 -33.68 -8.43 -6.96
C ASP A 390 -32.80 -9.63 -7.36
N ALA A 391 -33.23 -10.44 -8.32
CA ALA A 391 -32.45 -11.59 -8.80
C ALA A 391 -31.16 -11.14 -9.54
N GLU A 392 -31.23 -10.05 -10.30
CA GLU A 392 -30.04 -9.46 -10.93
C GLU A 392 -29.10 -8.89 -9.86
N PHE A 393 -29.63 -8.21 -8.84
CA PHE A 393 -28.86 -7.74 -7.70
C PHE A 393 -28.14 -8.90 -6.99
N ASP A 394 -28.85 -9.96 -6.61
CA ASP A 394 -28.28 -11.11 -5.89
C ASP A 394 -27.17 -11.79 -6.68
N THR A 395 -27.32 -11.86 -8.00
CA THR A 395 -26.29 -12.45 -8.87
C THR A 395 -25.04 -11.58 -8.91
N LEU A 396 -25.19 -10.29 -9.13
CA LEU A 396 -24.08 -9.34 -9.23
C LEU A 396 -23.41 -9.12 -7.86
N TRP A 397 -24.20 -9.10 -6.78
CA TRP A 397 -23.66 -8.97 -5.42
C TRP A 397 -22.83 -10.19 -5.03
N ARG A 398 -23.28 -11.42 -5.32
CA ARG A 398 -22.48 -12.64 -5.09
C ARG A 398 -21.17 -12.61 -5.90
N ALA A 399 -21.20 -12.15 -7.13
CA ALA A 399 -19.99 -12.00 -7.93
C ALA A 399 -19.05 -10.94 -7.34
N ALA A 400 -19.58 -9.83 -6.81
CA ALA A 400 -18.81 -8.81 -6.09
C ALA A 400 -18.18 -9.36 -4.81
N LEU A 401 -18.94 -10.12 -3.99
CA LEU A 401 -18.42 -10.81 -2.81
C LEU A 401 -17.27 -11.75 -3.16
N HIS A 402 -17.42 -12.54 -4.22
CA HIS A 402 -16.37 -13.44 -4.67
C HIS A 402 -15.10 -12.70 -5.11
N GLY A 403 -15.24 -11.60 -5.85
CA GLY A 403 -14.12 -10.75 -6.26
C GLY A 403 -13.43 -10.05 -5.09
N ALA A 404 -14.18 -9.69 -4.04
CA ALA A 404 -13.63 -9.04 -2.85
C ALA A 404 -12.93 -10.02 -1.89
N ALA A 405 -13.29 -11.30 -1.91
CA ALA A 405 -12.81 -12.30 -0.93
C ALA A 405 -11.30 -12.56 -0.96
N ALA A 406 -10.63 -12.19 -2.06
CA ALA A 406 -9.17 -12.37 -2.20
C ALA A 406 -8.36 -11.44 -1.29
N GLN A 407 -8.92 -10.29 -0.88
CA GLN A 407 -8.24 -9.27 -0.09
C GLN A 407 -9.16 -8.72 0.99
N PRO A 408 -8.77 -8.77 2.29
CA PRO A 408 -9.61 -8.26 3.38
C PRO A 408 -10.01 -6.79 3.22
N GLU A 409 -9.16 -5.98 2.62
CA GLU A 409 -9.41 -4.55 2.35
C GLU A 409 -10.55 -4.33 1.33
N HIS A 410 -10.67 -5.21 0.34
CA HIS A 410 -11.77 -5.19 -0.61
C HIS A 410 -13.11 -5.53 0.07
N GLU A 411 -13.10 -6.51 0.99
CA GLU A 411 -14.30 -6.83 1.78
C GLU A 411 -14.72 -5.65 2.67
N VAL A 412 -13.77 -4.95 3.30
CA VAL A 412 -14.06 -3.75 4.09
C VAL A 412 -14.69 -2.64 3.24
N ARG A 413 -14.13 -2.38 2.04
CA ARG A 413 -14.70 -1.39 1.10
C ARG A 413 -16.13 -1.76 0.68
N LEU A 414 -16.37 -3.04 0.40
CA LEU A 414 -17.70 -3.53 0.04
C LEU A 414 -18.69 -3.43 1.21
N ALA A 415 -18.25 -3.73 2.43
CA ALA A 415 -19.04 -3.61 3.65
C ALA A 415 -19.43 -2.15 3.95
N ARG A 416 -18.49 -1.20 3.78
CA ARG A 416 -18.77 0.24 3.88
C ARG A 416 -19.82 0.67 2.86
N LEU A 417 -19.74 0.15 1.64
CA LEU A 417 -20.68 0.45 0.55
C LEU A 417 -22.07 -0.10 0.87
N ALA A 418 -22.18 -1.34 1.35
CA ALA A 418 -23.43 -1.94 1.81
C ALA A 418 -24.10 -1.12 2.93
N SER A 419 -23.29 -0.67 3.89
CA SER A 419 -23.77 0.20 5.00
C SER A 419 -24.25 1.55 4.45
N LYS A 420 -23.49 2.18 3.54
CA LYS A 420 -23.85 3.45 2.91
C LYS A 420 -25.19 3.36 2.15
N TRP A 421 -25.43 2.25 1.48
CA TRP A 421 -26.65 2.01 0.71
C TRP A 421 -27.82 1.49 1.54
N ASN A 422 -27.63 1.38 2.86
CA ASN A 422 -28.64 0.86 3.78
C ASN A 422 -29.14 -0.54 3.37
N LEU A 423 -28.21 -1.45 3.09
CA LEU A 423 -28.42 -2.86 2.79
C LEU A 423 -28.13 -3.69 4.05
N PRO A 424 -29.12 -3.88 4.94
CA PRO A 424 -28.85 -4.42 6.28
C PRO A 424 -28.38 -5.87 6.28
N ILE A 425 -28.91 -6.72 5.39
CA ILE A 425 -28.55 -8.15 5.31
C ILE A 425 -27.10 -8.29 4.83
N GLU A 426 -26.77 -7.63 3.74
CA GLU A 426 -25.45 -7.65 3.10
C GLU A 426 -24.38 -7.00 3.99
N SER A 427 -24.77 -5.95 4.71
CA SER A 427 -23.93 -5.24 5.67
C SER A 427 -23.64 -6.12 6.90
N GLU A 428 -24.66 -6.78 7.45
CA GLU A 428 -24.51 -7.69 8.60
C GLU A 428 -23.58 -8.87 8.25
N GLU A 429 -23.76 -9.51 7.10
CA GLU A 429 -22.94 -10.62 6.65
C GLU A 429 -21.47 -10.25 6.58
N LEU A 430 -21.15 -9.14 5.88
CA LEU A 430 -19.78 -8.69 5.68
C LEU A 430 -19.13 -8.26 7.00
N TRP A 431 -19.79 -7.43 7.80
CA TRP A 431 -19.22 -6.95 9.05
C TRP A 431 -19.10 -8.06 10.11
N SER A 432 -20.00 -9.04 10.14
CA SER A 432 -19.88 -10.21 11.02
C SER A 432 -18.63 -11.04 10.70
N ARG A 433 -18.34 -11.22 9.42
CA ARG A 433 -17.11 -11.91 8.96
C ARG A 433 -15.85 -11.10 9.30
N LEU A 434 -15.83 -9.81 8.96
CA LEU A 434 -14.73 -8.89 9.21
C LEU A 434 -14.43 -8.67 10.70
N SER A 435 -15.44 -8.82 11.57
CA SER A 435 -15.25 -8.70 13.02
C SER A 435 -14.34 -9.79 13.63
N LYS A 436 -14.07 -10.87 12.89
CA LYS A 436 -13.15 -11.95 13.28
C LYS A 436 -11.69 -11.61 12.89
N ASN A 437 -11.48 -10.68 11.96
CA ASN A 437 -10.16 -10.28 11.49
C ASN A 437 -9.61 -9.13 12.33
N PRO A 438 -8.44 -9.27 13.01
CA PRO A 438 -7.90 -8.25 13.92
C PRO A 438 -7.80 -6.84 13.35
N PRO A 439 -7.28 -6.60 12.13
CA PRO A 439 -7.16 -5.26 11.56
C PRO A 439 -8.50 -4.53 11.37
N SER A 440 -9.56 -5.24 11.00
CA SER A 440 -10.88 -4.65 10.74
C SER A 440 -11.88 -4.82 11.90
N ARG A 441 -11.49 -5.53 12.96
CA ARG A 441 -12.39 -5.92 14.07
C ARG A 441 -13.11 -4.72 14.68
N ARG A 442 -12.39 -3.66 15.03
CA ARG A 442 -12.99 -2.49 15.69
C ARG A 442 -14.02 -1.82 14.80
N GLU A 443 -13.66 -1.52 13.55
CA GLU A 443 -14.58 -0.90 12.60
C GLU A 443 -15.82 -1.77 12.35
N ALA A 444 -15.62 -3.08 12.22
CA ALA A 444 -16.70 -4.02 12.00
C ALA A 444 -17.67 -4.08 13.20
N LEU A 445 -17.16 -4.08 14.43
CA LEU A 445 -17.99 -4.05 15.63
C LEU A 445 -18.74 -2.72 15.77
N ASP A 446 -18.11 -1.60 15.46
CA ASP A 446 -18.75 -0.28 15.47
C ASP A 446 -19.87 -0.18 14.42
N ALA A 447 -19.66 -0.78 13.22
CA ALA A 447 -20.68 -0.84 12.18
C ALA A 447 -21.85 -1.74 12.56
N LEU A 448 -21.60 -2.92 13.14
CA LEU A 448 -22.63 -3.82 13.66
C LEU A 448 -23.40 -3.19 14.82
N TYR A 449 -22.72 -2.48 15.71
CA TYR A 449 -23.37 -1.73 16.78
C TYR A 449 -24.37 -0.70 16.21
N LYS A 450 -23.97 0.08 15.20
CA LYS A 450 -24.86 1.05 14.55
C LYS A 450 -26.06 0.37 13.89
N LEU A 451 -25.82 -0.77 13.22
CA LEU A 451 -26.85 -1.56 12.56
C LEU A 451 -27.89 -2.10 13.57
N TYR A 452 -27.43 -2.74 14.65
CA TYR A 452 -28.32 -3.36 15.63
C TYR A 452 -28.98 -2.35 16.58
N ARG A 453 -28.34 -1.20 16.83
CA ARG A 453 -28.97 -0.12 17.59
C ARG A 453 -30.22 0.44 16.91
N GLY A 454 -30.28 0.40 15.57
CA GLY A 454 -31.44 0.79 14.78
C GLY A 454 -32.49 -0.32 14.63
N GLY A 455 -32.17 -1.56 15.02
CA GLY A 455 -33.03 -2.74 14.90
C GLY A 455 -33.65 -3.14 16.24
N ASN A 456 -34.50 -4.19 16.23
CA ASN A 456 -35.16 -4.70 17.43
C ASN A 456 -34.47 -5.92 18.07
N ASP A 457 -33.23 -6.24 17.66
CA ASP A 457 -32.51 -7.41 18.16
C ASP A 457 -31.58 -7.06 19.34
N ALA A 458 -32.16 -7.01 20.53
CA ALA A 458 -31.45 -6.68 21.78
C ALA A 458 -30.32 -7.67 22.08
N LYS A 459 -30.46 -8.95 21.67
CA LYS A 459 -29.45 -9.97 21.92
C LYS A 459 -28.20 -9.76 21.05
N LYS A 460 -28.37 -9.51 19.75
CA LYS A 460 -27.24 -9.18 18.88
C LYS A 460 -26.55 -7.88 19.31
N LEU A 461 -27.32 -6.89 19.73
CA LEU A 461 -26.76 -5.64 20.24
C LEU A 461 -25.92 -5.86 21.50
N TYR A 462 -26.40 -6.70 22.44
CA TYR A 462 -25.67 -7.07 23.65
C TYR A 462 -24.35 -7.77 23.33
N ASP A 463 -24.38 -8.75 22.46
CA ASP A 463 -23.21 -9.53 22.02
C ASP A 463 -22.12 -8.59 21.42
N VAL A 464 -22.51 -7.66 20.58
CA VAL A 464 -21.57 -6.69 19.97
C VAL A 464 -21.01 -5.73 21.03
N LEU A 465 -21.84 -5.22 21.94
CA LEU A 465 -21.38 -4.37 23.05
C LEU A 465 -20.40 -5.09 23.97
N GLN A 466 -20.64 -6.37 24.25
CA GLN A 466 -19.71 -7.18 25.04
C GLN A 466 -18.36 -7.31 24.34
N ARG A 467 -18.33 -7.64 23.05
CA ARG A 467 -17.10 -7.72 22.26
C ARG A 467 -16.36 -6.40 22.11
N LEU A 468 -17.08 -5.28 22.06
CA LEU A 468 -16.49 -3.94 22.08
C LEU A 468 -15.88 -3.62 23.45
N HIS A 469 -16.56 -3.98 24.54
CA HIS A 469 -16.06 -3.82 25.89
C HIS A 469 -14.80 -4.67 26.13
N ASP A 470 -14.79 -5.94 25.70
CA ASP A 470 -13.63 -6.82 25.81
C ASP A 470 -12.41 -6.26 25.07
N ALA A 471 -12.64 -5.61 23.92
CA ALA A 471 -11.58 -4.95 23.14
C ALA A 471 -11.11 -3.61 23.72
N SER A 472 -11.99 -2.91 24.49
CA SER A 472 -11.73 -1.58 25.04
C SER A 472 -12.43 -1.41 26.39
N PRO A 473 -11.95 -2.05 27.48
CA PRO A 473 -12.63 -2.07 28.79
C PRO A 473 -12.79 -0.67 29.43
N ASN A 474 -11.91 0.26 29.09
CA ASN A 474 -11.87 1.60 29.65
C ASN A 474 -12.82 2.60 28.94
N GLU A 475 -13.54 2.16 27.92
CA GLU A 475 -14.46 3.02 27.18
C GLU A 475 -15.81 3.13 27.92
N ILE A 476 -15.96 4.20 28.70
CA ILE A 476 -17.10 4.43 29.61
C ILE A 476 -18.46 4.33 28.87
N GLY A 477 -18.55 4.86 27.65
CA GLY A 477 -19.79 4.83 26.85
C GLY A 477 -20.24 3.42 26.48
N ILE A 478 -19.31 2.54 26.11
CA ILE A 478 -19.59 1.15 25.80
C ILE A 478 -20.02 0.39 27.06
N THR A 479 -19.24 0.53 28.14
CA THR A 479 -19.51 -0.13 29.42
C THR A 479 -20.90 0.27 29.99
N SER A 480 -21.24 1.55 29.92
CA SER A 480 -22.55 2.06 30.37
C SER A 480 -23.69 1.50 29.52
N ASN A 481 -23.53 1.45 28.18
CA ASN A 481 -24.56 0.90 27.30
C ASN A 481 -24.74 -0.62 27.49
N LEU A 482 -23.64 -1.37 27.69
CA LEU A 482 -23.66 -2.79 27.98
C LEU A 482 -24.40 -3.09 29.28
N ALA A 483 -24.06 -2.38 30.35
CA ALA A 483 -24.72 -2.54 31.66
C ALA A 483 -26.23 -2.25 31.59
N ARG A 484 -26.60 -1.14 30.94
CA ARG A 484 -28.02 -0.76 30.79
C ARG A 484 -28.81 -1.78 29.99
N LEU A 485 -28.22 -2.31 28.89
CA LEU A 485 -28.90 -3.30 28.06
C LEU A 485 -29.01 -4.67 28.77
N GLY A 486 -27.98 -5.06 29.53
CA GLY A 486 -27.99 -6.27 30.36
C GLY A 486 -29.09 -6.28 31.38
N LEU A 487 -29.26 -5.18 32.13
CA LEU A 487 -30.34 -5.00 33.09
C LEU A 487 -31.75 -5.11 32.45
N ASN A 488 -31.92 -4.51 31.26
CA ASN A 488 -33.20 -4.61 30.54
C ASN A 488 -33.52 -6.05 30.07
N ILE A 489 -32.53 -6.78 29.60
CA ILE A 489 -32.69 -8.18 29.19
C ILE A 489 -33.03 -9.06 30.38
N GLU A 490 -32.33 -8.90 31.53
CA GLU A 490 -32.60 -9.65 32.76
C GLU A 490 -34.00 -9.35 33.36
N GLN A 491 -34.46 -8.11 33.31
CA GLN A 491 -35.80 -7.74 33.76
C GLN A 491 -36.89 -8.38 32.90
N ASN A 492 -36.73 -8.37 31.56
CA ASN A 492 -37.67 -9.00 30.63
C ASN A 492 -37.70 -10.53 30.76
N THR A 493 -36.56 -11.19 31.06
CA THR A 493 -36.49 -12.64 31.30
C THR A 493 -37.08 -13.06 32.67
N LYS A 494 -37.14 -12.16 33.65
CA LYS A 494 -37.82 -12.42 34.95
C LYS A 494 -39.32 -12.18 34.89
N GLN A 495 -39.80 -11.44 33.88
CA GLN A 495 -41.23 -11.17 33.66
C GLN A 495 -41.89 -12.17 32.70
N ALA A 496 -41.10 -12.90 31.88
CA ALA A 496 -41.54 -13.97 31.00
C ALA A 496 -41.46 -15.35 31.68
#